data_f6e647f725b6e17086a8d2aca5296605
#
_entry.id   f6e647f725b6e17086a8d2aca5296605
#
_cell.length_a   1.000
_cell.length_b   1.000
_cell.length_c   1.000
_cell.angle_alpha   90.00
_cell.angle_beta   90.00
_cell.angle_gamma   90.00
#
_symmetry.space_group_name_H-M   'P 1'
#
loop_
_entity.id
_entity.type
_entity.pdbx_description
1 polymer ?
#
loop_
_entity_poly.entity_id
_entity_poly.type
_entity_poly.pdbx_seq_one_letter_code
_entity_poly.pdbx_strand_id
1 'polypeptide(L)'
;LEHRRQRQMCIRDSIYDALEFRKFIATIVGEPALYEYADPLSSINVHYADEGQELGWHFDNSEFAITLLLQAPQSGGQFEYVRDLRDAEAGEMNFAGVAAVLDGEAVIERPTVTQGTLMLFRGRNAMHRVTPTIGRTTRILVVLAYNAEPGIALSEAARMTFFGRLG
;
A
#
# COMPACT_ATOMS: atom_id res chain seq x y z
N LEU A 1 6.22 25.72 -1.63
CA LEU A 1 6.38 24.74 -2.74
C LEU A 1 7.75 24.02 -2.68
N GLU A 2 8.84 24.71 -2.36
CA GLU A 2 10.18 24.09 -2.22
C GLU A 2 10.27 23.09 -1.08
N HIS A 3 9.68 23.36 0.08
CA HIS A 3 9.71 22.43 1.22
C HIS A 3 8.97 21.11 0.98
N ARG A 4 7.95 21.07 0.11
CA ARG A 4 7.30 19.82 -0.29
C ARG A 4 8.17 18.96 -1.21
N ARG A 5 8.89 19.59 -2.16
CA ARG A 5 9.84 18.86 -3.03
C ARG A 5 11.02 18.30 -2.25
N GLN A 6 11.55 19.04 -1.29
CA GLN A 6 12.67 18.61 -0.44
C GLN A 6 12.30 17.40 0.44
N ARG A 7 11.09 17.34 0.99
CA ARG A 7 10.65 16.17 1.79
C ARG A 7 10.43 14.90 0.96
N GLN A 8 9.92 15.03 -0.24
CA GLN A 8 9.82 13.89 -1.17
C GLN A 8 11.20 13.38 -1.58
N MET A 9 12.14 14.28 -1.83
CA MET A 9 13.54 13.94 -2.14
C MET A 9 14.20 13.15 -1.01
N CYS A 10 14.05 13.57 0.24
CA CYS A 10 14.66 12.88 1.40
C CYS A 10 14.13 11.45 1.61
N ILE A 11 12.84 11.17 1.45
CA ILE A 11 12.30 9.81 1.58
C ILE A 11 12.76 8.96 0.41
N ARG A 12 12.74 9.49 -0.79
CA ARG A 12 13.18 8.81 -2.00
C ARG A 12 14.65 8.44 -1.92
N ASP A 13 15.53 9.42 -1.72
CA ASP A 13 16.98 9.23 -1.73
C ASP A 13 17.49 8.47 -0.50
N SER A 14 16.79 8.56 0.64
CA SER A 14 17.29 7.99 1.91
C SER A 14 16.74 6.60 2.20
N ILE A 15 15.55 6.24 1.74
CA ILE A 15 14.90 4.96 2.04
C ILE A 15 14.56 4.22 0.75
N TYR A 16 13.77 4.81 -0.13
CA TYR A 16 13.21 4.11 -1.28
C TYR A 16 14.29 3.64 -2.27
N ASP A 17 15.24 4.53 -2.61
CA ASP A 17 16.33 4.24 -3.55
C ASP A 17 17.51 3.53 -2.89
N ALA A 18 17.52 3.43 -1.53
CA ALA A 18 18.61 2.78 -0.82
C ALA A 18 18.72 1.29 -1.17
N LEU A 19 19.84 0.93 -1.81
CA LEU A 19 20.10 -0.45 -2.23
C LEU A 19 20.02 -1.44 -1.06
N GLU A 20 20.53 -1.05 0.11
CA GLU A 20 20.52 -1.91 1.29
C GLU A 20 19.09 -2.14 1.82
N PHE A 21 18.24 -1.12 1.76
CA PHE A 21 16.84 -1.26 2.14
C PHE A 21 16.10 -2.19 1.15
N ARG A 22 16.29 -2.01 -0.16
CA ARG A 22 15.70 -2.90 -1.18
C ARG A 22 16.15 -4.35 -1.03
N LYS A 23 17.45 -4.59 -0.78
CA LYS A 23 17.97 -5.94 -0.52
C LYS A 23 17.37 -6.56 0.73
N PHE A 24 17.26 -5.78 1.82
CA PHE A 24 16.63 -6.21 3.06
C PHE A 24 15.18 -6.64 2.82
N ILE A 25 14.38 -5.80 2.14
CA ILE A 25 12.99 -6.13 1.81
C ILE A 25 12.92 -7.35 0.90
N ALA A 26 13.74 -7.42 -0.17
CA ALA A 26 13.78 -8.55 -1.09
C ALA A 26 14.04 -9.87 -0.35
N THR A 27 14.97 -9.87 0.60
CA THR A 27 15.24 -11.04 1.45
C THR A 27 14.02 -11.49 2.25
N ILE A 28 13.29 -10.55 2.85
CA ILE A 28 12.10 -10.85 3.66
C ILE A 28 10.96 -11.41 2.81
N VAL A 29 10.74 -10.84 1.62
CA VAL A 29 9.63 -11.28 0.74
C VAL A 29 10.01 -12.50 -0.12
N GLY A 30 11.28 -12.95 -0.05
CA GLY A 30 11.76 -14.15 -0.76
C GLY A 30 12.06 -13.91 -2.24
N GLU A 31 12.28 -12.65 -2.65
CA GLU A 31 12.58 -12.29 -4.02
C GLU A 31 14.08 -12.08 -4.24
N PRO A 32 14.63 -12.40 -5.43
CA PRO A 32 16.04 -12.20 -5.74
C PRO A 32 16.40 -10.70 -5.81
N ALA A 33 15.46 -9.85 -6.22
CA ALA A 33 15.60 -8.40 -6.27
C ALA A 33 14.23 -7.72 -6.25
N LEU A 34 14.20 -6.44 -5.84
CA LEU A 34 13.02 -5.57 -5.96
C LEU A 34 13.35 -4.34 -6.79
N TYR A 35 12.38 -3.94 -7.60
CA TYR A 35 12.48 -2.82 -8.53
C TYR A 35 11.41 -1.77 -8.21
N GLU A 36 11.79 -0.51 -8.40
CA GLU A 36 10.83 0.60 -8.33
C GLU A 36 9.88 0.59 -9.53
N TYR A 37 8.75 1.28 -9.39
CA TYR A 37 7.87 1.52 -10.52
C TYR A 37 8.57 2.36 -11.61
N ALA A 38 8.30 2.05 -12.86
CA ALA A 38 8.83 2.80 -14.01
C ALA A 38 8.16 4.18 -14.20
N ASP A 39 7.02 4.41 -13.54
CA ASP A 39 6.35 5.71 -13.57
C ASP A 39 6.61 6.51 -12.28
N PRO A 40 6.72 7.86 -12.38
CA PRO A 40 7.11 8.69 -11.24
C PRO A 40 6.01 8.87 -10.18
N LEU A 41 4.77 8.45 -10.44
CA LEU A 41 3.64 8.66 -9.55
C LEU A 41 3.45 7.51 -8.56
N SER A 42 3.85 6.29 -8.92
CA SER A 42 3.46 5.07 -8.22
C SER A 42 4.46 4.59 -7.18
N SER A 43 5.71 5.08 -7.21
CA SER A 43 6.80 4.59 -6.38
C SER A 43 6.62 4.92 -4.89
N ILE A 44 6.30 6.18 -4.58
CA ILE A 44 6.15 6.68 -3.22
C ILE A 44 4.87 7.49 -3.13
N ASN A 45 3.99 7.08 -2.22
CA ASN A 45 2.75 7.78 -1.96
C ASN A 45 2.63 8.14 -0.48
N VAL A 46 2.14 9.33 -0.19
CA VAL A 46 1.81 9.75 1.16
C VAL A 46 0.30 9.92 1.25
N HIS A 47 -0.33 9.06 2.03
CA HIS A 47 -1.75 9.08 2.27
C HIS A 47 -2.06 9.90 3.53
N TYR A 48 -2.94 10.85 3.38
CA TYR A 48 -3.54 11.63 4.46
C TYR A 48 -5.00 11.21 4.57
N ALA A 49 -5.42 10.78 5.75
CA ALA A 49 -6.81 10.44 6.02
C ALA A 49 -7.29 11.23 7.24
N ASP A 50 -8.16 12.21 6.99
CA ASP A 50 -8.84 12.99 8.00
C ASP A 50 -10.06 12.25 8.56
N GLU A 51 -10.76 12.82 9.53
CA GLU A 51 -11.93 12.22 10.14
C GLU A 51 -12.95 11.75 9.11
N GLY A 52 -13.40 10.51 9.24
CA GLY A 52 -14.36 9.86 8.34
C GLY A 52 -13.77 9.31 7.04
N GLN A 53 -12.51 9.63 6.71
CA GLN A 53 -11.87 9.08 5.51
C GLN A 53 -11.40 7.65 5.74
N GLU A 54 -11.58 6.83 4.73
CA GLU A 54 -11.25 5.41 4.71
C GLU A 54 -10.65 5.01 3.35
N LEU A 55 -10.13 3.80 3.30
CA LEU A 55 -9.81 3.12 2.05
C LEU A 55 -10.62 1.82 2.01
N GLY A 56 -11.60 1.76 1.10
CA GLY A 56 -12.51 0.62 0.98
C GLY A 56 -11.82 -0.69 0.60
N TRP A 57 -12.55 -1.80 0.63
CA TRP A 57 -12.04 -3.10 0.24
C TRP A 57 -11.50 -3.12 -1.20
N HIS A 58 -10.26 -3.54 -1.37
CA HIS A 58 -9.57 -3.60 -2.67
C HIS A 58 -8.44 -4.61 -2.67
N PHE A 59 -7.85 -4.81 -3.84
CA PHE A 59 -6.58 -5.48 -4.06
C PHE A 59 -5.60 -4.50 -4.68
N ASP A 60 -4.32 -4.63 -4.37
CA ASP A 60 -3.27 -3.83 -4.99
C ASP A 60 -2.98 -4.25 -6.44
N ASN A 61 -2.51 -3.30 -7.23
CA ASN A 61 -1.90 -3.59 -8.54
C ASN A 61 -0.42 -3.98 -8.38
N SER A 62 0.27 -3.43 -7.36
CA SER A 62 1.64 -3.80 -7.03
C SER A 62 1.69 -5.15 -6.35
N GLU A 63 2.78 -5.85 -6.59
CA GLU A 63 3.04 -7.11 -5.91
C GLU A 63 3.34 -6.90 -4.44
N PHE A 64 4.19 -5.91 -4.14
CA PHE A 64 4.60 -5.58 -2.78
C PHE A 64 4.31 -4.12 -2.46
N ALA A 65 3.66 -3.90 -1.33
CA ALA A 65 3.53 -2.59 -0.70
C ALA A 65 4.24 -2.63 0.66
N ILE A 66 5.10 -1.65 0.89
CA ILE A 66 5.74 -1.42 2.18
C ILE A 66 5.15 -0.14 2.73
N THR A 67 4.54 -0.21 3.90
CA THR A 67 3.90 0.95 4.50
C THR A 67 4.58 1.34 5.80
N LEU A 68 4.72 2.65 6.02
CA LEU A 68 5.23 3.22 7.26
C LEU A 68 4.19 4.18 7.83
N LEU A 69 3.62 3.85 8.99
CA LEU A 69 2.68 4.72 9.68
C LEU A 69 3.42 5.86 10.38
N LEU A 70 3.36 7.06 9.83
CA LEU A 70 4.02 8.25 10.39
C LEU A 70 3.20 8.90 11.51
N GLN A 71 1.87 8.92 11.39
CA GLN A 71 0.97 9.46 12.39
C GLN A 71 -0.27 8.59 12.51
N ALA A 72 -0.52 8.09 13.71
CA ALA A 72 -1.73 7.35 14.02
C ALA A 72 -2.90 8.32 14.29
N PRO A 73 -4.14 7.98 13.90
CA PRO A 73 -5.33 8.73 14.29
C PRO A 73 -5.64 8.52 15.77
N GLN A 74 -6.61 9.26 16.31
CA GLN A 74 -7.10 9.05 17.68
C GLN A 74 -7.74 7.68 17.85
N SER A 75 -8.49 7.22 16.83
CA SER A 75 -9.12 5.91 16.76
C SER A 75 -9.45 5.58 15.30
N GLY A 76 -9.91 4.36 15.00
CA GLY A 76 -10.15 3.92 13.63
C GLY A 76 -8.86 3.85 12.80
N GLY A 77 -8.97 4.01 11.48
CA GLY A 77 -7.83 3.92 10.57
C GLY A 77 -7.10 2.57 10.63
N GLN A 78 -7.82 1.52 11.05
CA GLN A 78 -7.27 0.18 11.24
C GLN A 78 -7.13 -0.54 9.90
N PHE A 79 -5.99 -1.17 9.69
CA PHE A 79 -5.77 -2.06 8.56
C PHE A 79 -6.46 -3.40 8.82
N GLU A 80 -7.24 -3.85 7.85
CA GLU A 80 -7.95 -5.12 7.86
C GLU A 80 -7.69 -5.87 6.54
N TYR A 81 -7.50 -7.20 6.62
CA TYR A 81 -7.22 -7.98 5.42
C TYR A 81 -7.72 -9.43 5.52
N VAL A 82 -7.88 -10.03 4.34
CA VAL A 82 -8.07 -11.47 4.15
C VAL A 82 -6.94 -11.98 3.28
N ARG A 83 -6.12 -12.86 3.83
CA ARG A 83 -4.92 -13.39 3.19
C ARG A 83 -5.29 -14.33 2.03
N ASP A 84 -4.50 -14.26 0.96
CA ASP A 84 -4.53 -15.21 -0.16
C ASP A 84 -5.96 -15.50 -0.65
N LEU A 85 -6.78 -14.45 -0.74
CA LEU A 85 -8.19 -14.58 -1.13
C LEU A 85 -8.34 -14.94 -2.61
N ARG A 86 -7.39 -14.55 -3.45
CA ARG A 86 -7.33 -14.89 -4.88
C ARG A 86 -5.90 -15.27 -5.28
N ASP A 87 -5.77 -15.89 -6.46
CA ASP A 87 -4.50 -16.06 -7.17
C ASP A 87 -4.60 -15.38 -8.54
N ALA A 88 -4.12 -14.13 -8.61
CA ALA A 88 -4.22 -13.32 -9.82
C ALA A 88 -3.31 -13.83 -10.94
N GLU A 89 -2.20 -14.49 -10.61
CA GLU A 89 -1.25 -15.08 -11.56
C GLU A 89 -1.86 -16.32 -12.23
N ALA A 90 -2.58 -17.14 -11.47
CA ALA A 90 -3.34 -18.30 -11.99
C ALA A 90 -4.67 -17.90 -12.65
N GLY A 91 -5.09 -16.63 -12.56
CA GLY A 91 -6.39 -16.17 -13.03
C GLY A 91 -7.56 -16.58 -12.13
N GLU A 92 -7.28 -17.06 -10.93
CA GLU A 92 -8.28 -17.49 -9.95
C GLU A 92 -8.77 -16.31 -9.12
N MET A 93 -9.84 -15.66 -9.54
CA MET A 93 -10.34 -14.42 -8.94
C MET A 93 -11.18 -14.62 -7.69
N ASN A 94 -11.68 -15.83 -7.42
CA ASN A 94 -12.48 -16.20 -6.23
C ASN A 94 -13.60 -15.21 -5.91
N PHE A 95 -14.47 -14.92 -6.87
CA PHE A 95 -15.57 -13.96 -6.68
C PHE A 95 -16.51 -14.31 -5.51
N ALA A 96 -16.70 -15.59 -5.21
CA ALA A 96 -17.51 -16.03 -4.06
C ALA A 96 -16.86 -15.62 -2.73
N GLY A 97 -15.53 -15.78 -2.61
CA GLY A 97 -14.78 -15.32 -1.42
C GLY A 97 -14.82 -13.79 -1.27
N VAL A 98 -14.70 -13.05 -2.39
CA VAL A 98 -14.85 -11.59 -2.39
C VAL A 98 -16.25 -11.19 -1.88
N ALA A 99 -17.31 -11.82 -2.36
CA ALA A 99 -18.67 -11.57 -1.90
C ALA A 99 -18.80 -11.82 -0.39
N ALA A 100 -18.29 -12.94 0.12
CA ALA A 100 -18.31 -13.25 1.55
C ALA A 100 -17.60 -12.19 2.41
N VAL A 101 -16.49 -11.60 1.91
CA VAL A 101 -15.83 -10.47 2.61
C VAL A 101 -16.71 -9.24 2.66
N LEU A 102 -17.37 -8.89 1.53
CA LEU A 102 -18.23 -7.72 1.44
C LEU A 102 -19.51 -7.88 2.28
N ASP A 103 -20.03 -9.11 2.37
CA ASP A 103 -21.21 -9.45 3.19
C ASP A 103 -20.88 -9.61 4.67
N GLY A 104 -19.59 -9.51 5.05
CA GLY A 104 -19.13 -9.62 6.44
C GLY A 104 -19.10 -11.06 7.00
N GLU A 105 -19.13 -12.06 6.14
CA GLU A 105 -19.12 -13.48 6.50
C GLU A 105 -17.70 -14.06 6.60
N ALA A 106 -16.71 -13.38 6.04
CA ALA A 106 -15.31 -13.82 6.08
C ALA A 106 -14.62 -13.48 7.39
N VAL A 107 -13.65 -14.30 7.77
CA VAL A 107 -12.76 -14.02 8.90
C VAL A 107 -11.76 -12.92 8.49
N ILE A 108 -11.78 -11.80 9.20
CA ILE A 108 -10.94 -10.62 8.93
C ILE A 108 -9.76 -10.60 9.92
N GLU A 109 -8.56 -10.52 9.40
CA GLU A 109 -7.34 -10.30 10.19
C GLU A 109 -7.11 -8.81 10.45
N ARG A 110 -6.67 -8.46 11.68
CA ARG A 110 -6.47 -7.09 12.16
C ARG A 110 -5.13 -6.99 12.88
N PRO A 111 -4.03 -6.71 12.17
CA PRO A 111 -2.74 -6.54 12.82
C PRO A 111 -2.74 -5.27 13.68
N THR A 112 -2.00 -5.31 14.78
CA THR A 112 -1.75 -4.09 15.56
C THR A 112 -0.69 -3.26 14.86
N VAL A 113 -1.08 -2.07 14.38
CA VAL A 113 -0.20 -1.11 13.70
C VAL A 113 -0.15 0.18 14.52
N THR A 114 1.02 0.51 15.03
CA THR A 114 1.27 1.74 15.80
C THR A 114 2.14 2.71 15.01
N GLN A 115 2.22 3.95 15.45
CA GLN A 115 3.12 4.94 14.85
C GLN A 115 4.58 4.42 14.83
N GLY A 116 5.23 4.54 13.67
CA GLY A 116 6.58 4.00 13.42
C GLY A 116 6.59 2.54 12.93
N THR A 117 5.44 1.87 12.87
CA THR A 117 5.38 0.50 12.32
C THR A 117 5.68 0.52 10.82
N LEU A 118 6.68 -0.25 10.42
CA LEU A 118 6.93 -0.65 9.04
C LEU A 118 6.21 -1.98 8.79
N MET A 119 5.28 -2.00 7.84
CA MET A 119 4.53 -3.20 7.47
C MET A 119 4.84 -3.58 6.02
N LEU A 120 5.16 -4.85 5.80
CA LEU A 120 5.36 -5.43 4.48
C LEU A 120 4.12 -6.24 4.13
N PHE A 121 3.60 -6.03 2.92
CA PHE A 121 2.32 -6.57 2.53
C PHE A 121 2.29 -6.95 1.05
N ARG A 122 1.78 -8.15 0.73
CA ARG A 122 1.50 -8.63 -0.64
C ARG A 122 0.03 -8.39 -0.97
N GLY A 123 -0.31 -7.15 -1.38
CA GLY A 123 -1.69 -6.72 -1.58
C GLY A 123 -2.39 -7.27 -2.81
N ARG A 124 -1.64 -7.84 -3.76
CA ARG A 124 -2.18 -8.31 -5.04
C ARG A 124 -3.18 -9.46 -4.89
N ASN A 125 -2.94 -10.38 -3.95
CA ASN A 125 -3.78 -11.55 -3.70
C ASN A 125 -4.54 -11.50 -2.36
N ALA A 126 -4.21 -10.54 -1.49
CA ALA A 126 -4.89 -10.32 -0.22
C ALA A 126 -5.85 -9.14 -0.32
N MET A 127 -7.14 -9.38 -0.15
CA MET A 127 -8.15 -8.31 -0.10
C MET A 127 -8.01 -7.53 1.20
N HIS A 128 -7.96 -6.20 1.12
CA HIS A 128 -7.69 -5.38 2.30
C HIS A 128 -8.38 -4.03 2.27
N ARG A 129 -8.48 -3.42 3.43
CA ARG A 129 -9.01 -2.06 3.60
C ARG A 129 -8.36 -1.32 4.76
N VAL A 130 -8.63 -0.03 4.86
CA VAL A 130 -8.40 0.78 6.07
C VAL A 130 -9.74 1.32 6.53
N THR A 131 -10.11 1.04 7.78
CA THR A 131 -11.38 1.52 8.36
C THR A 131 -11.42 3.04 8.49
N PRO A 132 -12.60 3.68 8.63
CA PRO A 132 -12.69 5.12 8.80
C PRO A 132 -11.82 5.65 9.93
N THR A 133 -11.14 6.76 9.67
CA THR A 133 -10.39 7.51 10.68
C THR A 133 -11.37 8.22 11.63
N ILE A 134 -11.12 8.17 12.92
CA ILE A 134 -11.96 8.77 13.96
C ILE A 134 -11.14 9.81 14.74
N GLY A 135 -11.71 11.00 14.89
CA GLY A 135 -11.13 12.12 15.63
C GLY A 135 -10.30 13.05 14.74
N ARG A 136 -9.82 14.15 15.34
CA ARG A 136 -9.20 15.27 14.62
C ARG A 136 -7.74 15.05 14.18
N THR A 137 -7.13 13.94 14.57
CA THR A 137 -5.74 13.64 14.20
C THR A 137 -5.71 12.93 12.86
N THR A 138 -5.19 13.60 11.83
CA THR A 138 -5.01 13.03 10.49
C THR A 138 -4.14 11.80 10.56
N ARG A 139 -4.56 10.69 10.00
CA ARG A 139 -3.70 9.52 9.78
C ARG A 139 -2.75 9.80 8.62
N ILE A 140 -1.45 9.60 8.83
CA ILE A 140 -0.42 9.82 7.78
C ILE A 140 0.35 8.52 7.58
N LEU A 141 0.28 7.99 6.36
CA LEU A 141 0.95 6.76 5.96
C LEU A 141 1.80 6.99 4.71
N VAL A 142 3.02 6.53 4.72
CA VAL A 142 3.85 6.41 3.51
C VAL A 142 3.70 5.01 2.94
N VAL A 143 3.50 4.91 1.64
CA VAL A 143 3.51 3.66 0.87
C VAL A 143 4.71 3.69 -0.06
N LEU A 144 5.55 2.66 0.03
CA LEU A 144 6.70 2.40 -0.84
C LEU A 144 6.36 1.16 -1.68
N ALA A 145 6.09 1.33 -2.96
CA ALA A 145 5.65 0.25 -3.82
C ALA A 145 6.83 -0.30 -4.65
N TYR A 146 7.00 -1.62 -4.63
CA TYR A 146 8.02 -2.32 -5.41
C TYR A 146 7.41 -3.48 -6.18
N ASN A 147 8.13 -3.92 -7.21
CA ASN A 147 7.80 -5.10 -8.03
C ASN A 147 8.98 -6.08 -8.06
N ALA A 148 8.69 -7.36 -8.28
CA ALA A 148 9.74 -8.38 -8.50
C ALA A 148 10.39 -8.26 -9.89
N GLU A 149 9.74 -7.56 -10.83
CA GLU A 149 10.26 -7.35 -12.19
C GLU A 149 10.48 -5.86 -12.48
N PRO A 150 11.51 -5.51 -13.26
CA PRO A 150 11.76 -4.13 -13.66
C PRO A 150 10.79 -3.67 -14.76
N GLY A 151 10.61 -2.35 -14.87
CA GLY A 151 9.84 -1.73 -15.96
C GLY A 151 8.33 -1.76 -15.78
N ILE A 152 7.81 -2.23 -14.65
CA ILE A 152 6.39 -2.21 -14.34
C ILE A 152 5.95 -0.76 -14.05
N ALA A 153 4.85 -0.34 -14.68
CA ALA A 153 4.19 0.94 -14.47
C ALA A 153 2.69 0.73 -14.27
N LEU A 154 2.02 1.60 -13.53
CA LEU A 154 0.57 1.59 -13.48
C LEU A 154 -0.03 1.93 -14.85
N SER A 155 -1.15 1.30 -15.18
CA SER A 155 -1.92 1.65 -16.37
C SER A 155 -2.36 3.12 -16.32
N GLU A 156 -2.60 3.74 -17.48
CA GLU A 156 -3.12 5.10 -17.55
C GLU A 156 -4.45 5.25 -16.79
N ALA A 157 -5.35 4.27 -16.91
CA ALA A 157 -6.60 4.24 -16.17
C ALA A 157 -6.38 4.25 -14.66
N ALA A 158 -5.45 3.42 -14.15
CA ALA A 158 -5.11 3.39 -12.73
C ALA A 158 -4.48 4.72 -12.28
N ARG A 159 -3.55 5.30 -13.06
CA ARG A 159 -2.95 6.61 -12.75
C ARG A 159 -4.01 7.72 -12.69
N MET A 160 -4.94 7.75 -13.64
CA MET A 160 -6.07 8.70 -13.60
C MET A 160 -6.97 8.49 -12.39
N THR A 161 -7.26 7.24 -12.01
CA THR A 161 -8.11 6.92 -10.86
C THR A 161 -7.47 7.36 -9.54
N PHE A 162 -6.19 7.04 -9.34
CA PHE A 162 -5.50 7.29 -8.07
C PHE A 162 -4.92 8.69 -7.95
N PHE A 163 -4.45 9.28 -9.05
CA PHE A 163 -3.71 10.54 -9.02
C PHE A 163 -4.38 11.68 -9.81
N GLY A 164 -5.41 11.38 -10.60
CA GLY A 164 -6.07 12.37 -11.44
C GLY A 164 -5.19 12.93 -12.58
N ARG A 165 -4.05 12.26 -12.87
CA ARG A 165 -3.07 12.70 -13.88
C ARG A 165 -2.21 11.54 -14.39
N LEU A 166 -1.53 11.72 -15.51
CA LEU A 166 -0.67 10.69 -16.13
C LEU A 166 0.83 10.88 -15.87
N GLY A 167 1.25 12.05 -15.38
CA GLY A 167 2.64 12.39 -15.07
C GLY A 167 2.76 13.83 -14.60
#